data_29d148ee43b73b7a2afddfe72e08b3f7
#
_entry.id   29d148ee43b73b7a2afddfe72e08b3f7
#
_cell.length_a   1.000
_cell.length_b   1.000
_cell.length_c   1.000
_cell.angle_alpha   90.00
_cell.angle_beta   90.00
_cell.angle_gamma   90.00
#
_symmetry.space_group_name_H-M   'P 1'
#
loop_
_entity.id
_entity.type
_entity.pdbx_description
1 polymer ?
#
loop_
_entity_poly.entity_id
_entity_poly.type
_entity_poly.pdbx_seq_one_letter_code
_entity_poly.pdbx_strand_id
1 'polypeptide(L)' 'MSDSHTKGETHGCIVCGKPYQLYVVYDASGKFIDFKVMSAGAKPVKYAYRPLVACETHGEDQIEAAVVKVYGPQKEDE' A
#
# COMPACT_ATOMS: atom_id res chain seq x y z
N MET A 1 -4.93 -23.59 12.84
CA MET A 1 -4.26 -23.50 11.64
C MET A 1 -4.48 -22.18 10.96
N SER A 2 -3.48 -21.65 10.48
CA SER A 2 -3.55 -20.36 9.86
C SER A 2 -4.09 -20.48 8.44
N ASP A 3 -5.01 -19.64 8.09
CA ASP A 3 -5.57 -19.64 6.76
C ASP A 3 -5.20 -18.42 5.97
N SER A 4 -4.22 -17.67 6.45
CA SER A 4 -3.77 -16.53 5.69
C SER A 4 -2.95 -17.01 4.49
N HIS A 5 -2.98 -16.25 3.41
CA HIS A 5 -2.16 -16.55 2.26
C HIS A 5 -1.55 -15.28 1.72
N THR A 6 -0.44 -15.48 1.02
CA THR A 6 0.39 -14.41 0.53
C THR A 6 0.43 -14.44 -0.99
N LYS A 7 0.40 -13.27 -1.61
CA LYS A 7 0.49 -13.16 -3.06
C LYS A 7 1.49 -12.11 -3.43
N GLY A 8 2.25 -12.39 -4.49
CA GLY A 8 3.09 -11.35 -5.08
C GLY A 8 2.23 -10.50 -5.99
N GLU A 9 2.27 -9.19 -5.82
CA GLU A 9 1.48 -8.26 -6.62
C GLU A 9 2.35 -7.09 -7.04
N THR A 10 1.97 -6.47 -8.15
CA THR A 10 2.63 -5.27 -8.61
C THR A 10 1.69 -4.09 -8.40
N HIS A 11 2.18 -3.08 -7.70
CA HIS A 11 1.39 -1.89 -7.45
C HIS A 11 2.17 -0.66 -7.86
N GLY A 12 1.49 0.33 -8.41
CA GLY A 12 2.13 1.56 -8.82
C GLY A 12 2.29 2.52 -7.65
N CYS A 13 3.36 3.31 -7.71
CA CYS A 13 3.56 4.37 -6.73
C CYS A 13 2.34 5.27 -6.71
N ILE A 14 1.85 5.58 -5.53
CA ILE A 14 0.64 6.40 -5.40
C ILE A 14 0.86 7.82 -5.93
N VAL A 15 2.10 8.27 -6.01
CA VAL A 15 2.42 9.60 -6.48
C VAL A 15 2.71 9.64 -7.97
N CYS A 16 3.55 8.76 -8.48
CA CYS A 16 4.01 8.83 -9.86
C CYS A 16 3.67 7.60 -10.70
N GLY A 17 3.16 6.54 -10.09
CA GLY A 17 2.75 5.37 -10.84
C GLY A 17 3.82 4.36 -11.16
N LYS A 18 5.05 4.57 -10.71
CA LYS A 18 6.12 3.64 -11.00
C LYS A 18 5.82 2.28 -10.36
N PRO A 19 5.90 1.17 -11.12
CA PRO A 19 5.53 -0.14 -10.58
C PRO A 19 6.56 -0.69 -9.61
N TYR A 20 6.06 -1.31 -8.55
CA TYR A 20 6.87 -1.96 -7.55
C TYR A 20 6.24 -3.28 -7.17
N GLN A 21 7.07 -4.21 -6.70
CA GLN A 21 6.61 -5.52 -6.29
C GLN A 21 6.32 -5.54 -4.81
N LEU A 22 5.18 -6.08 -4.45
CA LEU A 22 4.76 -6.21 -3.07
C LEU A 22 4.40 -7.65 -2.76
N TYR A 23 4.55 -8.02 -1.52
CA TYR A 23 4.08 -9.28 -0.99
C TYR A 23 2.88 -8.94 -0.12
N VAL A 24 1.72 -9.39 -0.49
CA VAL A 24 0.50 -9.00 0.20
C VAL A 24 -0.09 -10.20 0.93
N VAL A 25 -0.49 -9.99 2.16
CA VAL A 25 -1.05 -11.05 3.00
C VAL A 25 -2.54 -10.85 3.15
N TYR A 26 -3.29 -11.91 2.89
CA TYR A 26 -4.75 -11.90 3.03
C TYR A 26 -5.18 -12.93 4.06
N ASP A 27 -6.28 -12.69 4.74
CA ASP A 27 -6.79 -13.68 5.67
C ASP A 27 -7.62 -14.72 4.92
N ALA A 28 -8.22 -15.64 5.67
CA ALA A 28 -8.96 -16.75 5.08
C ALA A 28 -10.16 -16.28 4.25
N SER A 29 -10.69 -15.12 4.56
CA SER A 29 -11.84 -14.60 3.82
C SER A 29 -11.43 -13.76 2.63
N GLY A 30 -10.13 -13.62 2.39
CA GLY A 30 -9.64 -12.83 1.28
C GLY A 30 -9.47 -11.35 1.60
N LYS A 31 -9.54 -11.00 2.86
CA LYS A 31 -9.41 -9.62 3.28
C LYS A 31 -7.95 -9.25 3.49
N PHE A 32 -7.59 -8.07 3.03
CA PHE A 32 -6.22 -7.59 3.18
C PHE A 32 -5.86 -7.40 4.66
N ILE A 33 -4.70 -7.93 5.05
CA ILE A 33 -4.21 -7.83 6.41
C ILE A 33 -2.93 -6.99 6.47
N ASP A 34 -1.97 -7.31 5.62
CA ASP A 34 -0.65 -6.72 5.73
C ASP A 34 0.08 -6.84 4.39
N PHE A 35 1.21 -6.17 4.26
CA PHE A 35 1.99 -6.27 3.04
C PHE A 35 3.43 -5.86 3.32
N LYS A 36 4.29 -6.23 2.38
CA LYS A 36 5.70 -5.91 2.47
C LYS A 36 6.19 -5.50 1.10
N VAL A 37 7.00 -4.44 1.04
CA VAL A 37 7.57 -3.99 -0.23
C VAL A 37 8.81 -4.82 -0.53
N MET A 38 8.85 -5.40 -1.72
CA MET A 38 9.94 -6.27 -2.12
C MET A 38 10.94 -5.57 -3.02
N SER A 39 10.52 -4.53 -3.72
CA SER A 39 11.40 -3.80 -4.63
C SER A 39 12.20 -2.75 -3.89
N ALA A 40 13.43 -2.54 -4.33
CA ALA A 40 14.25 -1.47 -3.78
C ALA A 40 13.72 -0.12 -4.26
N GLY A 41 13.93 0.91 -3.46
CA GLY A 41 13.57 2.27 -3.83
C GLY A 41 12.15 2.65 -3.52
N ALA A 42 11.40 1.78 -2.87
CA ALA A 42 10.02 2.06 -2.52
C ALA A 42 9.80 1.83 -1.04
N LYS A 43 8.76 2.45 -0.53
CA LYS A 43 8.40 2.30 0.87
C LYS A 43 6.91 2.09 0.99
N PRO A 44 6.46 1.39 2.04
CA PRO A 44 5.03 1.16 2.24
C PRO A 44 4.33 2.44 2.66
N VAL A 45 3.10 2.59 2.18
CA VAL A 45 2.27 3.72 2.54
C VAL A 45 1.13 3.19 3.41
N LYS A 46 0.94 3.81 4.55
CA LYS A 46 -0.05 3.33 5.49
C LYS A 46 -1.46 3.59 5.02
N TYR A 47 -2.22 2.54 4.85
CA TYR A 47 -3.61 2.64 4.43
C TYR A 47 -4.33 1.39 4.89
N ALA A 48 -5.53 1.55 5.44
CA ALA A 48 -6.21 0.46 6.11
C ALA A 48 -6.84 -0.57 5.16
N TYR A 49 -7.14 -0.17 3.94
CA TYR A 49 -7.99 -1.00 3.09
C TYR A 49 -7.28 -1.70 1.95
N ARG A 50 -6.08 -1.28 1.62
CA ARG A 50 -5.34 -1.92 0.53
C ARG A 50 -3.87 -1.58 0.63
N PRO A 51 -3.02 -2.39 0.01
CA PRO A 51 -1.58 -2.10 0.04
C PRO A 51 -1.27 -0.92 -0.87
N LEU A 52 -0.54 0.04 -0.33
CA LEU A 52 -0.09 1.18 -1.10
C LEU A 52 1.41 1.30 -0.98
N VAL A 53 2.02 1.82 -2.03
CA VAL A 53 3.47 1.95 -2.10
C VAL A 53 3.82 3.29 -2.73
N ALA A 54 4.97 3.82 -2.37
CA ALA A 54 5.46 5.06 -2.96
C ALA A 54 6.98 4.99 -3.07
N CYS A 55 7.53 5.76 -4.00
CA CYS A 55 8.98 5.85 -4.12
C CYS A 55 9.54 6.48 -2.85
N GLU A 56 10.73 6.03 -2.45
CA GLU A 56 11.37 6.58 -1.26
C GLU A 56 11.72 8.05 -1.41
N THR A 57 11.82 8.52 -2.64
CA THR A 57 12.20 9.90 -2.90
C THR A 57 11.07 10.90 -2.66
N HIS A 58 9.85 10.43 -2.58
CA HIS A 58 8.73 11.33 -2.32
C HIS A 58 8.64 11.64 -0.83
N GLY A 59 8.33 12.88 -0.50
CA GLY A 59 8.12 13.25 0.89
C GLY A 59 6.76 12.79 1.37
N GLU A 60 6.60 12.73 2.68
CA GLU A 60 5.35 12.29 3.26
C GLU A 60 4.18 13.18 2.88
N ASP A 61 4.45 14.47 2.72
CA ASP A 61 3.40 15.41 2.30
C ASP A 61 2.88 15.05 0.92
N GLN A 62 3.79 14.70 0.02
CA GLN A 62 3.40 14.33 -1.33
C GLN A 62 2.60 13.03 -1.33
N ILE A 63 3.03 12.07 -0.53
CA ILE A 63 2.36 10.79 -0.45
C ILE A 63 0.96 10.96 0.11
N GLU A 64 0.84 11.74 1.17
CA GLU A 64 -0.45 11.96 1.79
C GLU A 64 -1.41 12.67 0.85
N ALA A 65 -0.90 13.68 0.14
CA ALA A 65 -1.72 14.39 -0.83
C ALA A 65 -2.18 13.46 -1.95
N ALA A 66 -1.32 12.54 -2.36
CA ALA A 66 -1.68 11.60 -3.41
C ALA A 66 -2.75 10.63 -2.94
N VAL A 67 -2.66 10.16 -1.71
CA VAL A 67 -3.67 9.27 -1.15
C VAL A 67 -5.02 9.96 -1.10
N VAL A 68 -5.04 11.21 -0.65
CA VAL A 68 -6.27 11.97 -0.58
C VAL A 68 -6.85 12.20 -1.98
N LYS A 69 -5.99 12.45 -2.95
CA LYS A 69 -6.43 12.69 -4.30
C LYS A 69 -7.08 11.47 -4.94
N VAL A 70 -6.55 10.29 -4.65
CA VAL A 70 -7.03 9.05 -5.26
C VAL A 70 -8.20 8.45 -4.48
N TYR A 71 -8.09 8.42 -3.16
CA TYR A 71 -9.06 7.73 -2.31
C TYR A 71 -9.91 8.65 -1.46
N GLY A 72 -9.57 9.92 -1.41
CA GLY A 72 -10.29 10.87 -0.60
C GLY A 72 -9.67 11.01 0.79
N PRO A 73 -10.10 12.01 1.54
CA PRO A 73 -9.54 12.26 2.87
C PRO A 73 -9.79 11.09 3.81
N GLN A 74 -8.78 10.82 4.63
CA GLN A 74 -8.89 9.78 5.64
C GLN A 74 -9.58 10.36 6.84
N LYS A 75 -10.82 9.95 7.09
CA LYS A 75 -11.51 10.45 8.24
C LYS A 75 -11.16 9.63 9.42
N GLU A 76 -10.82 10.29 10.41
CA GLU A 76 -10.61 9.52 11.57
C GLU A 76 -11.75 9.62 12.46
N ASP A 77 -12.26 9.84 12.74
CA ASP A 77 -13.16 10.12 13.44
C ASP A 77 -13.73 10.36 13.78
N GLU A 78 -13.94 10.69 14.03
CA GLU A 78 -14.44 11.09 14.25
C GLU A 78 -14.90 10.97 14.48
#